data_9f4c4375b002e1ceff8fbde487ec022d
#
_entry.id   9f4c4375b002e1ceff8fbde487ec022d
#
_cell.length_a   1.000
_cell.length_b   1.000
_cell.length_c   1.000
_cell.angle_alpha   90.00
_cell.angle_beta   90.00
_cell.angle_gamma   90.00
#
_symmetry.space_group_name_H-M   'P 1'
#
loop_
_entity.id
_entity.type
_entity.pdbx_description
1 polymer ?
#
loop_
_entity_poly.entity_id
_entity_poly.type
_entity_poly.pdbx_seq_one_letter_code
_entity_poly.pdbx_strand_id
1 'polypeptide(L)'
;MASAVDALVAIRPNGTRPPLYCVPAVSGSPYAYNGLVRLLDPQQPVYGLEAPGFDNERTPMTSLPELATEYVDAVRNNDDGPYYLLGWSMGGVVAFEMARRLVAEGAQVPLVVIVDSVTPSRSELPAERILFHSFMYDLVTAGGMAWDRVEDVVRGDVPEIAFASVERSGLLPEEFDAEYLLRRYAVYRAHMLAVCGHEIGGRYEGGAVMSIRAAESSPDAMRWARLAADVESHVIDGDHHSIWTGTNLITLSRLVRDRLELAQAGVVAR
;
A
#
# COMPACT_ATOMS: atom_id res chain seq x y z
N MET A 1 -13.39 24.76 12.26
CA MET A 1 -13.30 23.65 11.31
C MET A 1 -11.84 23.23 11.34
N ALA A 2 -11.56 22.03 11.82
CA ALA A 2 -10.21 21.48 11.72
C ALA A 2 -9.87 21.42 10.20
N SER A 3 -8.71 21.94 9.82
CA SER A 3 -8.16 21.77 8.48
C SER A 3 -8.09 20.26 8.26
N ALA A 4 -8.77 19.74 7.24
CA ALA A 4 -8.57 18.36 6.82
C ALA A 4 -7.10 18.26 6.42
N VAL A 5 -6.28 17.57 7.22
CA VAL A 5 -4.92 17.22 6.82
C VAL A 5 -5.10 16.32 5.61
N ASP A 6 -4.59 16.77 4.48
CA ASP A 6 -4.78 16.09 3.20
C ASP A 6 -4.01 14.76 3.25
N ALA A 7 -4.73 13.63 3.07
CA ALA A 7 -4.10 12.31 3.00
C ALA A 7 -3.18 12.18 1.76
N LEU A 8 -3.17 13.17 0.87
CA LEU A 8 -2.45 13.12 -0.39
C LEU A 8 -1.05 13.74 -0.28
N VAL A 9 -0.03 12.96 -0.60
CA VAL A 9 1.38 13.36 -0.61
C VAL A 9 1.89 13.42 -2.04
N ALA A 10 2.38 14.59 -2.46
CA ALA A 10 2.98 14.76 -3.78
C ALA A 10 4.38 14.12 -3.82
N ILE A 11 4.51 12.94 -4.42
CA ILE A 11 5.81 12.28 -4.62
C ILE A 11 6.52 12.87 -5.84
N ARG A 12 5.81 12.99 -6.95
CA ARG A 12 6.23 13.68 -8.18
C ARG A 12 5.01 14.31 -8.84
N PRO A 13 4.68 15.56 -8.50
CA PRO A 13 3.44 16.20 -8.97
C PRO A 13 3.50 16.68 -10.42
N ASN A 14 4.70 16.81 -10.99
CA ASN A 14 4.91 17.36 -12.32
C ASN A 14 4.72 16.32 -13.41
N GLY A 15 4.16 16.75 -14.56
CA GLY A 15 3.94 15.94 -15.74
C GLY A 15 2.66 16.32 -16.47
N THR A 16 2.45 15.74 -17.64
CA THR A 16 1.30 16.03 -18.52
C THR A 16 0.31 14.88 -18.62
N ARG A 17 0.66 13.72 -18.05
CA ARG A 17 -0.20 12.53 -18.06
C ARG A 17 -1.19 12.58 -16.88
N PRO A 18 -2.33 11.87 -16.96
CA PRO A 18 -3.19 11.69 -15.79
C PRO A 18 -2.44 11.08 -14.60
N PRO A 19 -2.70 11.53 -13.36
CA PRO A 19 -1.97 11.11 -12.18
C PRO A 19 -2.09 9.59 -11.88
N LEU A 20 -1.02 9.00 -11.34
CA LEU A 20 -1.04 7.70 -10.67
C LEU A 20 -1.13 7.92 -9.16
N TYR A 21 -2.12 7.32 -8.51
CA TYR A 21 -2.32 7.36 -7.07
C TYR A 21 -1.84 6.06 -6.43
N CYS A 22 -0.88 6.15 -5.52
CA CYS A 22 -0.24 5.02 -4.87
C CYS A 22 -0.77 4.87 -3.44
N VAL A 23 -1.42 3.74 -3.17
CA VAL A 23 -2.06 3.42 -1.89
C VAL A 23 -1.07 2.68 -1.00
N PRO A 24 -0.83 3.14 0.25
CA PRO A 24 0.22 2.59 1.10
C PRO A 24 -0.07 1.15 1.52
N ALA A 25 1.00 0.39 1.76
CA ALA A 25 0.93 -0.88 2.45
C ALA A 25 0.50 -0.69 3.92
N VAL A 26 0.49 -1.77 4.69
CA VAL A 26 0.07 -1.79 6.10
C VAL A 26 0.81 -0.79 6.99
N SER A 27 2.04 -0.40 6.62
CA SER A 27 2.81 0.64 7.32
C SER A 27 2.20 2.05 7.26
N GLY A 28 1.31 2.30 6.31
CA GLY A 28 0.67 3.60 6.12
C GLY A 28 1.52 4.65 5.41
N SER A 29 2.75 4.32 5.02
CA SER A 29 3.70 5.25 4.40
C SER A 29 3.65 5.18 2.87
N PRO A 30 3.52 6.33 2.17
CA PRO A 30 3.57 6.37 0.71
C PRO A 30 4.98 6.25 0.13
N TYR A 31 6.02 6.38 0.95
CA TYR A 31 7.41 6.49 0.47
C TYR A 31 8.01 5.19 -0.05
N ALA A 32 7.37 4.05 0.18
CA ALA A 32 7.75 2.77 -0.41
C ALA A 32 7.80 2.82 -1.95
N TYR A 33 7.04 3.72 -2.56
CA TYR A 33 6.94 3.87 -4.02
C TYR A 33 8.05 4.73 -4.66
N ASN A 34 8.94 5.36 -3.86
CA ASN A 34 9.99 6.25 -4.38
C ASN A 34 10.89 5.56 -5.43
N GLY A 35 11.19 4.28 -5.25
CA GLY A 35 11.97 3.50 -6.21
C GLY A 35 11.27 3.35 -7.56
N LEU A 36 9.98 2.98 -7.53
CA LEU A 36 9.13 2.88 -8.71
C LEU A 36 9.04 4.22 -9.45
N VAL A 37 8.74 5.29 -8.72
CA VAL A 37 8.54 6.63 -9.29
C VAL A 37 9.76 7.10 -10.10
N ARG A 38 10.98 6.78 -9.66
CA ARG A 38 12.20 7.12 -10.38
C ARG A 38 12.34 6.42 -11.74
N LEU A 39 11.68 5.27 -11.91
CA LEU A 39 11.74 4.42 -13.11
C LEU A 39 10.53 4.59 -14.04
N LEU A 40 9.49 5.32 -13.60
CA LEU A 40 8.37 5.70 -14.45
C LEU A 40 8.74 6.87 -15.37
N ASP A 41 7.96 7.04 -16.46
CA ASP A 41 8.09 8.19 -17.36
C ASP A 41 8.11 9.51 -16.57
N PRO A 42 9.04 10.44 -16.82
CA PRO A 42 9.10 11.75 -16.15
C PRO A 42 7.82 12.59 -16.29
N GLN A 43 7.02 12.35 -17.33
CA GLN A 43 5.74 13.03 -17.55
C GLN A 43 4.56 12.39 -16.79
N GLN A 44 4.80 11.32 -15.98
CA GLN A 44 3.79 10.68 -15.17
C GLN A 44 3.75 11.32 -13.78
N PRO A 45 2.74 12.16 -13.44
CA PRO A 45 2.55 12.61 -12.07
C PRO A 45 2.24 11.43 -11.15
N VAL A 46 2.81 11.44 -9.94
CA VAL A 46 2.58 10.39 -8.93
C VAL A 46 2.31 11.04 -7.58
N TYR A 47 1.21 10.64 -7.00
CA TYR A 47 0.81 11.00 -5.64
C TYR A 47 0.75 9.73 -4.78
N GLY A 48 1.18 9.84 -3.55
CA GLY A 48 1.01 8.80 -2.54
C GLY A 48 -0.11 9.17 -1.58
N LEU A 49 -0.79 8.17 -1.05
CA LEU A 49 -1.73 8.36 0.05
C LEU A 49 -1.03 8.03 1.37
N GLU A 50 -1.25 8.84 2.38
CA GLU A 50 -0.69 8.66 3.71
C GLU A 50 -1.80 8.29 4.70
N ALA A 51 -1.52 7.33 5.56
CA ALA A 51 -2.52 6.83 6.50
C ALA A 51 -2.87 7.86 7.58
N PRO A 52 -4.15 7.99 7.96
CA PRO A 52 -4.53 8.67 9.19
C PRO A 52 -3.77 8.10 10.39
N GLY A 53 -3.24 8.99 11.23
CA GLY A 53 -2.39 8.63 12.37
C GLY A 53 -0.90 8.56 12.04
N PHE A 54 -0.52 8.67 10.78
CA PHE A 54 0.88 8.78 10.40
C PHE A 54 1.48 10.14 10.76
N ASP A 55 0.68 11.19 10.69
CA ASP A 55 0.98 12.59 11.05
C ASP A 55 0.90 12.90 12.56
N ASN A 56 0.49 11.95 13.39
CA ASN A 56 0.21 12.07 14.83
C ASN A 56 -0.98 12.99 15.20
N GLU A 57 -1.69 13.52 14.23
CA GLU A 57 -2.84 14.44 14.47
C GLU A 57 -4.17 13.70 14.42
N ARG A 58 -4.23 12.60 13.66
CA ARG A 58 -5.43 11.81 13.42
C ARG A 58 -5.35 10.43 14.06
N THR A 59 -6.49 9.88 14.43
CA THR A 59 -6.56 8.50 14.92
C THR A 59 -6.44 7.51 13.77
N PRO A 60 -5.60 6.46 13.88
CA PRO A 60 -5.53 5.40 12.88
C PRO A 60 -6.88 4.73 12.64
N MET A 61 -7.20 4.47 11.38
CA MET A 61 -8.46 3.84 10.98
C MET A 61 -8.40 2.33 11.08
N THR A 62 -9.45 1.72 11.63
CA THR A 62 -9.60 0.26 11.81
C THR A 62 -10.62 -0.37 10.85
N SER A 63 -11.13 0.42 9.91
CA SER A 63 -12.13 0.01 8.91
C SER A 63 -11.58 0.26 7.51
N LEU A 64 -11.40 -0.80 6.74
CA LEU A 64 -10.92 -0.69 5.36
C LEU A 64 -11.89 0.08 4.44
N PRO A 65 -13.23 -0.10 4.55
CA PRO A 65 -14.18 0.72 3.83
C PRO A 65 -14.11 2.22 4.17
N GLU A 66 -13.88 2.60 5.43
CA GLU A 66 -13.75 4.01 5.83
C GLU A 66 -12.44 4.59 5.29
N LEU A 67 -11.33 3.85 5.38
CA LEU A 67 -10.05 4.25 4.82
C LEU A 67 -10.14 4.46 3.29
N ALA A 68 -10.80 3.54 2.57
CA ALA A 68 -11.03 3.69 1.14
C ALA A 68 -11.89 4.93 0.81
N THR A 69 -12.87 5.28 1.66
CA THR A 69 -13.68 6.50 1.48
C THR A 69 -12.81 7.75 1.61
N GLU A 70 -12.02 7.85 2.68
CA GLU A 70 -11.12 8.99 2.89
C GLU A 70 -10.14 9.18 1.72
N TYR A 71 -9.59 8.08 1.23
CA TYR A 71 -8.68 8.12 0.09
C TYR A 71 -9.38 8.48 -1.23
N VAL A 72 -10.62 8.06 -1.44
CA VAL A 72 -11.43 8.50 -2.58
C VAL A 72 -11.68 10.01 -2.51
N ASP A 73 -12.04 10.54 -1.35
CA ASP A 73 -12.24 11.97 -1.16
C ASP A 73 -10.95 12.75 -1.44
N ALA A 74 -9.80 12.26 -0.97
CA ALA A 74 -8.50 12.89 -1.20
C ALA A 74 -8.13 12.95 -2.69
N VAL A 75 -8.30 11.85 -3.45
CA VAL A 75 -7.97 11.85 -4.88
C VAL A 75 -8.94 12.69 -5.70
N ARG A 76 -10.22 12.76 -5.32
CA ARG A 76 -11.22 13.63 -5.97
C ARG A 76 -10.99 15.10 -5.73
N ASN A 77 -10.50 15.47 -4.55
CA ASN A 77 -10.14 16.86 -4.26
C ASN A 77 -8.93 17.31 -5.08
N ASN A 78 -8.11 16.39 -5.59
CA ASN A 78 -6.95 16.69 -6.41
C ASN A 78 -7.24 16.74 -7.91
N ASP A 79 -8.15 15.87 -8.42
CA ASP A 79 -8.41 15.70 -9.86
C ASP A 79 -9.81 15.13 -10.10
N ASP A 80 -10.41 15.46 -11.24
CA ASP A 80 -11.72 14.95 -11.67
C ASP A 80 -11.64 13.55 -12.33
N GLY A 81 -10.44 12.98 -12.45
CA GLY A 81 -10.19 11.71 -13.13
C GLY A 81 -9.85 11.84 -14.62
N PRO A 82 -9.62 10.74 -15.33
CA PRO A 82 -9.74 9.34 -14.89
C PRO A 82 -8.69 8.95 -13.85
N TYR A 83 -9.05 8.03 -12.94
CA TYR A 83 -8.20 7.61 -11.82
C TYR A 83 -7.41 6.35 -12.15
N TYR A 84 -6.09 6.40 -11.94
CA TYR A 84 -5.16 5.27 -12.05
C TYR A 84 -4.66 4.96 -10.65
N LEU A 85 -4.90 3.74 -10.18
CA LEU A 85 -4.62 3.34 -8.82
C LEU A 85 -3.55 2.25 -8.78
N LEU A 86 -2.64 2.32 -7.82
CA LEU A 86 -1.66 1.29 -7.54
C LEU A 86 -1.57 1.06 -6.04
N GLY A 87 -1.58 -0.21 -5.62
CA GLY A 87 -1.38 -0.56 -4.21
C GLY A 87 -0.55 -1.82 -4.03
N TRP A 88 0.29 -1.83 -2.99
CA TRP A 88 1.10 -2.96 -2.58
C TRP A 88 0.57 -3.54 -1.27
N SER A 89 0.58 -4.87 -1.12
CA SER A 89 0.16 -5.53 0.11
C SER A 89 -1.29 -5.12 0.47
N MET A 90 -1.56 -4.67 1.69
CA MET A 90 -2.86 -4.10 2.07
C MET A 90 -3.30 -3.00 1.11
N GLY A 91 -2.37 -2.17 0.63
CA GLY A 91 -2.68 -1.08 -0.30
C GLY A 91 -3.36 -1.55 -1.59
N GLY A 92 -3.08 -2.77 -2.06
CA GLY A 92 -3.78 -3.34 -3.21
C GLY A 92 -5.26 -3.63 -2.92
N VAL A 93 -5.58 -4.08 -1.70
CA VAL A 93 -6.97 -4.26 -1.26
C VAL A 93 -7.70 -2.92 -1.17
N VAL A 94 -7.05 -1.92 -0.58
CA VAL A 94 -7.64 -0.57 -0.46
C VAL A 94 -7.82 0.07 -1.83
N ALA A 95 -6.82 -0.01 -2.73
CA ALA A 95 -6.91 0.50 -4.09
C ALA A 95 -8.08 -0.13 -4.87
N PHE A 96 -8.29 -1.42 -4.68
CA PHE A 96 -9.42 -2.13 -5.29
C PHE A 96 -10.77 -1.64 -4.74
N GLU A 97 -10.90 -1.44 -3.43
CA GLU A 97 -12.11 -0.88 -2.82
C GLU A 97 -12.35 0.59 -3.22
N MET A 98 -11.29 1.40 -3.36
CA MET A 98 -11.39 2.74 -3.93
C MET A 98 -11.94 2.70 -5.36
N ALA A 99 -11.40 1.80 -6.20
CA ALA A 99 -11.85 1.63 -7.58
C ALA A 99 -13.33 1.26 -7.65
N ARG A 100 -13.79 0.34 -6.80
CA ARG A 100 -15.20 -0.06 -6.72
C ARG A 100 -16.11 1.11 -6.38
N ARG A 101 -15.71 1.95 -5.41
CA ARG A 101 -16.47 3.15 -5.01
C ARG A 101 -16.50 4.19 -6.12
N LEU A 102 -15.34 4.53 -6.68
CA LEU A 102 -15.23 5.49 -7.77
C LEU A 102 -16.12 5.11 -8.95
N VAL A 103 -16.11 3.83 -9.36
CA VAL A 103 -16.96 3.33 -10.45
C VAL A 103 -18.44 3.35 -10.07
N ALA A 104 -18.81 2.97 -8.85
CA ALA A 104 -20.19 3.02 -8.36
C ALA A 104 -20.76 4.45 -8.35
N GLU A 105 -19.88 5.45 -8.22
CA GLU A 105 -20.20 6.90 -8.25
C GLU A 105 -20.05 7.51 -9.66
N GLY A 106 -19.84 6.67 -10.69
CA GLY A 106 -19.79 7.09 -12.10
C GLY A 106 -18.43 7.58 -12.58
N ALA A 107 -17.38 7.49 -11.76
CA ALA A 107 -16.03 7.88 -12.18
C ALA A 107 -15.36 6.80 -13.04
N GLN A 108 -14.43 7.23 -13.90
CA GLN A 108 -13.63 6.31 -14.71
C GLN A 108 -12.38 5.87 -13.95
N VAL A 109 -12.19 4.56 -13.84
CA VAL A 109 -10.98 3.94 -13.27
C VAL A 109 -10.42 2.96 -14.31
N PRO A 110 -9.61 3.42 -15.27
CA PRO A 110 -9.15 2.58 -16.38
C PRO A 110 -8.18 1.49 -15.94
N LEU A 111 -7.45 1.67 -14.82
CA LEU A 111 -6.46 0.70 -14.35
C LEU A 111 -6.34 0.71 -12.83
N VAL A 112 -6.34 -0.50 -12.27
CA VAL A 112 -5.92 -0.79 -10.89
C VAL A 112 -4.74 -1.75 -10.93
N VAL A 113 -3.59 -1.35 -10.38
CA VAL A 113 -2.41 -2.20 -10.23
C VAL A 113 -2.35 -2.70 -8.80
N ILE A 114 -2.33 -4.02 -8.65
CA ILE A 114 -2.30 -4.72 -7.36
C ILE A 114 -0.98 -5.49 -7.27
N VAL A 115 -0.08 -5.06 -6.37
CA VAL A 115 1.25 -5.66 -6.22
C VAL A 115 1.29 -6.49 -4.96
N ASP A 116 1.53 -7.78 -5.12
CA ASP A 116 1.73 -8.79 -4.08
C ASP A 116 0.75 -8.68 -2.91
N SER A 117 -0.53 -8.66 -3.25
CA SER A 117 -1.63 -8.37 -2.35
C SER A 117 -2.57 -9.57 -2.25
N VAL A 118 -2.76 -10.07 -1.04
CA VAL A 118 -3.68 -11.17 -0.73
C VAL A 118 -5.12 -10.68 -0.86
N THR A 119 -5.99 -11.50 -1.47
CA THR A 119 -7.42 -11.21 -1.45
C THR A 119 -7.94 -11.35 -0.03
N PRO A 120 -8.57 -10.30 0.55
CA PRO A 120 -8.96 -10.34 1.95
C PRO A 120 -10.07 -11.34 2.19
N SER A 121 -9.99 -12.00 3.32
CA SER A 121 -11.06 -12.81 3.90
C SER A 121 -11.08 -12.56 5.40
N ARG A 122 -12.26 -12.59 5.99
CA ARG A 122 -12.37 -12.38 7.45
C ARG A 122 -11.55 -13.40 8.21
N SER A 123 -10.75 -12.92 9.13
CA SER A 123 -9.88 -13.73 9.98
C SER A 123 -9.73 -13.07 11.36
N GLU A 124 -9.25 -13.84 12.31
CA GLU A 124 -8.86 -13.27 13.60
C GLU A 124 -7.58 -12.45 13.47
N LEU A 125 -7.50 -11.37 14.25
CA LEU A 125 -6.26 -10.60 14.37
C LEU A 125 -5.19 -11.48 15.01
N PRO A 126 -3.97 -11.54 14.47
CA PRO A 126 -2.86 -12.26 15.09
C PRO A 126 -2.60 -11.78 16.52
N ALA A 127 -2.04 -12.67 17.35
CA ALA A 127 -1.65 -12.30 18.70
C ALA A 127 -0.69 -11.09 18.69
N GLU A 128 -0.79 -10.23 19.71
CA GLU A 128 -0.07 -8.96 19.79
C GLU A 128 1.44 -9.11 19.54
N ARG A 129 2.04 -10.18 20.09
CA ARG A 129 3.46 -10.47 19.88
C ARG A 129 3.78 -10.71 18.40
N ILE A 130 2.94 -11.42 17.67
CA ILE A 130 3.13 -11.66 16.23
C ILE A 130 3.04 -10.33 15.47
N LEU A 131 2.07 -9.48 15.84
CA LEU A 131 1.86 -8.20 15.18
C LEU A 131 3.07 -7.27 15.31
N PHE A 132 3.59 -7.07 16.52
CA PHE A 132 4.73 -6.16 16.66
C PHE A 132 6.05 -6.75 16.15
N HIS A 133 6.23 -8.07 16.15
CA HIS A 133 7.34 -8.69 15.44
C HIS A 133 7.23 -8.50 13.92
N SER A 134 6.04 -8.70 13.33
CA SER A 134 5.81 -8.46 11.90
C SER A 134 6.01 -6.99 11.53
N PHE A 135 5.54 -6.07 12.37
CA PHE A 135 5.77 -4.64 12.20
C PHE A 135 7.28 -4.31 12.18
N MET A 136 8.04 -4.85 13.13
CA MET A 136 9.49 -4.63 13.19
C MET A 136 10.19 -5.25 11.98
N TYR A 137 9.79 -6.44 11.58
CA TYR A 137 10.30 -7.10 10.38
C TYR A 137 10.10 -6.21 9.14
N ASP A 138 8.87 -5.73 8.90
CA ASP A 138 8.54 -4.87 7.77
C ASP A 138 9.36 -3.56 7.81
N LEU A 139 9.45 -2.93 8.98
CA LEU A 139 10.16 -1.66 9.16
C LEU A 139 11.65 -1.79 8.83
N VAL A 140 12.34 -2.79 9.40
CA VAL A 140 13.79 -2.95 9.22
C VAL A 140 14.14 -3.44 7.81
N THR A 141 13.31 -4.33 7.24
CA THR A 141 13.50 -4.84 5.87
C THR A 141 13.28 -3.73 4.84
N ALA A 142 12.25 -2.90 5.01
CA ALA A 142 12.03 -1.72 4.17
C ALA A 142 13.19 -0.72 4.25
N GLY A 143 13.86 -0.63 5.41
CA GLY A 143 15.09 0.15 5.62
C GLY A 143 16.36 -0.51 5.06
N GLY A 144 16.24 -1.70 4.45
CA GLY A 144 17.38 -2.44 3.89
C GLY A 144 18.26 -3.13 4.95
N MET A 145 17.76 -3.29 6.18
CA MET A 145 18.46 -4.00 7.26
C MET A 145 17.97 -5.46 7.29
N ALA A 146 18.90 -6.39 7.52
CA ALA A 146 18.58 -7.80 7.70
C ALA A 146 17.90 -8.04 9.06
N TRP A 147 16.82 -8.79 9.06
CA TRP A 147 15.99 -9.06 10.24
C TRP A 147 16.74 -9.75 11.38
N ASP A 148 17.62 -10.72 11.07
CA ASP A 148 18.44 -11.47 12.02
C ASP A 148 19.30 -10.57 12.93
N ARG A 149 19.61 -9.36 12.48
CA ARG A 149 20.35 -8.38 13.28
C ARG A 149 19.51 -7.72 14.38
N VAL A 150 18.20 -7.71 14.22
CA VAL A 150 17.27 -6.99 15.10
C VAL A 150 16.36 -7.93 15.89
N GLU A 151 16.07 -9.12 15.37
CA GLU A 151 15.12 -10.08 15.96
C GLU A 151 15.40 -10.33 17.46
N ASP A 152 16.67 -10.55 17.81
CA ASP A 152 17.07 -10.85 19.19
C ASP A 152 16.86 -9.72 20.18
N VAL A 153 16.70 -8.47 19.72
CA VAL A 153 16.48 -7.31 20.59
C VAL A 153 15.02 -6.90 20.68
N VAL A 154 14.14 -7.45 19.85
CA VAL A 154 12.69 -7.29 19.95
C VAL A 154 12.15 -8.21 21.08
N ARG A 155 12.44 -7.81 22.31
CA ARG A 155 12.18 -8.64 23.51
C ARG A 155 11.08 -8.06 24.36
N GLY A 156 10.15 -8.89 24.78
CA GLY A 156 9.04 -8.54 25.66
C GLY A 156 7.73 -9.13 25.16
N ASP A 157 6.72 -9.10 26.01
CA ASP A 157 5.40 -9.66 25.71
C ASP A 157 4.40 -8.57 25.27
N VAL A 158 4.79 -7.30 25.38
CA VAL A 158 3.99 -6.14 24.99
C VAL A 158 4.85 -5.14 24.19
N PRO A 159 4.24 -4.36 23.29
CA PRO A 159 4.97 -3.45 22.39
C PRO A 159 5.87 -2.45 23.12
N GLU A 160 5.42 -1.90 24.24
CA GLU A 160 6.16 -0.91 25.03
C GLU A 160 7.51 -1.45 25.53
N ILE A 161 7.53 -2.70 25.99
CA ILE A 161 8.75 -3.35 26.46
C ILE A 161 9.64 -3.72 25.28
N ALA A 162 9.05 -4.25 24.21
CA ALA A 162 9.79 -4.65 23.02
C ALA A 162 10.48 -3.46 22.35
N PHE A 163 9.79 -2.36 22.13
CA PHE A 163 10.35 -1.18 21.48
C PHE A 163 11.36 -0.43 22.35
N ALA A 164 11.15 -0.36 23.67
CA ALA A 164 12.17 0.13 24.59
C ALA A 164 13.44 -0.76 24.60
N SER A 165 13.32 -2.06 24.33
CA SER A 165 14.46 -2.95 24.15
C SER A 165 15.22 -2.67 22.85
N VAL A 166 14.49 -2.42 21.76
CA VAL A 166 15.07 -2.04 20.46
C VAL A 166 15.83 -0.70 20.58
N GLU A 167 15.21 0.33 21.15
CA GLU A 167 15.85 1.63 21.38
C GLU A 167 17.14 1.49 22.17
N ARG A 168 17.12 0.80 23.31
CA ARG A 168 18.32 0.57 24.14
C ARG A 168 19.44 -0.20 23.45
N SER A 169 19.12 -0.98 22.41
CA SER A 169 20.11 -1.73 21.65
C SER A 169 21.02 -0.82 20.80
N GLY A 170 20.55 0.38 20.44
CA GLY A 170 21.25 1.29 19.53
C GLY A 170 21.44 0.75 18.11
N LEU A 171 20.68 -0.29 17.71
CA LEU A 171 20.78 -0.89 16.37
C LEU A 171 20.07 -0.06 15.30
N LEU A 172 19.04 0.70 15.69
CA LEU A 172 18.34 1.62 14.80
C LEU A 172 18.84 3.05 15.03
N PRO A 173 18.70 3.95 14.03
CA PRO A 173 18.95 5.37 14.19
C PRO A 173 18.15 5.97 15.36
N GLU A 174 18.70 7.04 16.00
CA GLU A 174 18.13 7.66 17.21
C GLU A 174 16.67 8.15 17.01
N GLU A 175 16.30 8.54 15.80
CA GLU A 175 14.92 8.93 15.46
C GLU A 175 13.89 7.80 15.57
N PHE A 176 14.33 6.54 15.62
CA PHE A 176 13.48 5.36 15.84
C PHE A 176 13.42 5.00 17.33
N ASP A 177 13.13 5.97 18.18
CA ASP A 177 12.91 5.76 19.61
C ASP A 177 11.65 4.94 19.89
N ALA A 178 11.45 4.50 21.12
CA ALA A 178 10.31 3.66 21.51
C ALA A 178 8.96 4.37 21.27
N GLU A 179 8.91 5.70 21.45
CA GLU A 179 7.70 6.48 21.23
C GLU A 179 7.33 6.54 19.75
N TYR A 180 8.32 6.78 18.88
CA TYR A 180 8.12 6.71 17.43
C TYR A 180 7.64 5.32 17.00
N LEU A 181 8.29 4.25 17.48
CA LEU A 181 7.90 2.87 17.15
C LEU A 181 6.47 2.56 17.60
N LEU A 182 6.06 3.00 18.80
CA LEU A 182 4.69 2.82 19.30
C LEU A 182 3.66 3.54 18.42
N ARG A 183 3.94 4.77 18.01
CA ARG A 183 3.06 5.53 17.11
C ARG A 183 2.89 4.83 15.75
N ARG A 184 3.99 4.38 15.14
CA ARG A 184 3.96 3.66 13.86
C ARG A 184 3.26 2.30 13.99
N TYR A 185 3.50 1.62 15.09
CA TYR A 185 2.84 0.36 15.40
C TYR A 185 1.31 0.54 15.58
N ALA A 186 0.87 1.63 16.16
CA ALA A 186 -0.57 1.91 16.29
C ALA A 186 -1.26 1.97 14.91
N VAL A 187 -0.64 2.60 13.91
CA VAL A 187 -1.13 2.60 12.52
C VAL A 187 -1.11 1.18 11.94
N TYR A 188 0.01 0.48 12.06
CA TYR A 188 0.16 -0.90 11.56
C TYR A 188 -0.93 -1.82 12.13
N ARG A 189 -1.13 -1.78 13.46
CA ARG A 189 -2.13 -2.59 14.17
C ARG A 189 -3.55 -2.26 13.74
N ALA A 190 -3.87 -0.98 13.57
CA ALA A 190 -5.18 -0.54 13.08
C ALA A 190 -5.45 -1.05 11.66
N HIS A 191 -4.46 -0.99 10.78
CA HIS A 191 -4.55 -1.50 9.42
C HIS A 191 -4.69 -3.04 9.38
N MET A 192 -3.97 -3.76 10.23
CA MET A 192 -4.14 -5.21 10.36
C MET A 192 -5.56 -5.57 10.81
N LEU A 193 -6.13 -4.80 11.76
CA LEU A 193 -7.52 -4.96 12.17
C LEU A 193 -8.49 -4.71 10.99
N ALA A 194 -8.24 -3.66 10.21
CA ALA A 194 -9.04 -3.31 9.05
C ALA A 194 -9.04 -4.43 8.00
N VAL A 195 -7.88 -5.02 7.69
CA VAL A 195 -7.75 -6.12 6.72
C VAL A 195 -8.39 -7.39 7.24
N CYS A 196 -8.10 -7.79 8.49
CA CYS A 196 -8.67 -9.00 9.09
C CYS A 196 -10.19 -8.94 9.22
N GLY A 197 -10.76 -7.76 9.41
CA GLY A 197 -12.21 -7.54 9.48
C GLY A 197 -12.90 -7.45 8.12
N HIS A 198 -12.16 -7.44 7.01
CA HIS A 198 -12.69 -7.14 5.69
C HIS A 198 -12.85 -8.38 4.80
N GLU A 199 -13.89 -8.31 3.95
CA GLU A 199 -14.14 -9.24 2.87
C GLU A 199 -14.72 -8.46 1.68
N ILE A 200 -14.19 -8.69 0.48
CA ILE A 200 -14.68 -8.03 -0.73
C ILE A 200 -15.97 -8.72 -1.19
N GLY A 201 -17.07 -7.98 -1.19
CA GLY A 201 -18.35 -8.44 -1.71
C GLY A 201 -18.56 -8.06 -3.17
N GLY A 202 -19.00 -9.00 -3.99
CA GLY A 202 -19.36 -8.77 -5.40
C GLY A 202 -18.15 -8.71 -6.33
N ARG A 203 -18.42 -8.46 -7.61
CA ARG A 203 -17.42 -8.43 -8.68
C ARG A 203 -17.21 -7.00 -9.15
N TYR A 204 -15.99 -6.66 -9.51
CA TYR A 204 -15.62 -5.37 -10.11
C TYR A 204 -15.78 -5.46 -11.64
N GLU A 205 -16.59 -4.58 -12.20
CA GLU A 205 -16.90 -4.50 -13.63
C GLU A 205 -16.37 -3.18 -14.25
N GLY A 206 -15.42 -2.53 -13.58
CA GLY A 206 -14.78 -1.29 -14.06
C GLY A 206 -13.68 -1.55 -15.08
N GLY A 207 -12.60 -0.78 -14.99
CA GLY A 207 -11.44 -0.94 -15.86
C GLY A 207 -10.60 -2.18 -15.54
N ALA A 208 -9.46 -2.29 -16.22
CA ALA A 208 -8.56 -3.43 -16.07
C ALA A 208 -7.92 -3.48 -14.67
N VAL A 209 -7.69 -4.69 -14.19
CA VAL A 209 -6.91 -4.98 -12.99
C VAL A 209 -5.64 -5.69 -13.41
N MET A 210 -4.47 -5.14 -13.05
CA MET A 210 -3.19 -5.82 -13.21
C MET A 210 -2.73 -6.34 -11.85
N SER A 211 -2.68 -7.66 -11.70
CA SER A 211 -2.21 -8.34 -10.48
C SER A 211 -0.77 -8.80 -10.69
N ILE A 212 0.16 -8.33 -9.88
CA ILE A 212 1.57 -8.71 -9.91
C ILE A 212 1.89 -9.41 -8.59
N ARG A 213 2.36 -10.66 -8.66
CA ARG A 213 2.70 -11.50 -7.52
C ARG A 213 4.20 -11.74 -7.45
N ALA A 214 4.77 -11.71 -6.26
CA ALA A 214 6.12 -12.23 -6.02
C ALA A 214 6.12 -13.78 -6.13
N ALA A 215 7.16 -14.36 -6.70
CA ALA A 215 7.22 -15.80 -6.96
C ALA A 215 7.10 -16.65 -5.67
N GLU A 216 7.64 -16.14 -4.56
CA GLU A 216 7.62 -16.81 -3.25
C GLU A 216 6.30 -16.64 -2.50
N SER A 217 5.42 -15.71 -2.93
CA SER A 217 4.09 -15.53 -2.34
C SER A 217 3.11 -16.59 -2.83
N SER A 218 2.17 -16.98 -1.95
CA SER A 218 1.18 -18.01 -2.25
C SER A 218 0.18 -17.58 -3.34
N PRO A 219 0.10 -18.30 -4.49
CA PRO A 219 -0.88 -18.00 -5.52
C PRO A 219 -2.33 -18.22 -5.05
N ASP A 220 -2.55 -19.16 -4.12
CA ASP A 220 -3.88 -19.48 -3.61
C ASP A 220 -4.47 -18.36 -2.72
N ALA A 221 -3.62 -17.49 -2.21
CA ALA A 221 -4.05 -16.33 -1.44
C ALA A 221 -4.46 -15.12 -2.31
N MET A 222 -4.09 -15.12 -3.61
CA MET A 222 -4.28 -13.99 -4.52
C MET A 222 -5.29 -14.29 -5.61
N ARG A 223 -6.58 -14.33 -5.25
CA ARG A 223 -7.69 -14.78 -6.13
C ARG A 223 -8.38 -13.62 -6.86
N TRP A 224 -7.65 -12.60 -7.28
CA TRP A 224 -8.19 -11.39 -7.90
C TRP A 224 -9.05 -11.66 -9.14
N ALA A 225 -8.71 -12.70 -9.93
CA ALA A 225 -9.51 -13.12 -11.09
C ALA A 225 -10.95 -13.56 -10.76
N ARG A 226 -11.27 -13.82 -9.48
CA ARG A 226 -12.64 -14.10 -9.04
C ARG A 226 -13.42 -12.82 -8.73
N LEU A 227 -12.71 -11.73 -8.47
CA LEU A 227 -13.26 -10.47 -7.99
C LEU A 227 -13.37 -9.39 -9.08
N ALA A 228 -12.72 -9.56 -10.24
CA ALA A 228 -12.80 -8.62 -11.34
C ALA A 228 -13.04 -9.32 -12.67
N ALA A 229 -13.60 -8.57 -13.64
CA ALA A 229 -13.94 -9.09 -14.96
C ALA A 229 -12.72 -9.20 -15.87
N ASP A 230 -11.84 -8.20 -15.84
CA ASP A 230 -10.63 -8.08 -16.65
C ASP A 230 -9.41 -8.07 -15.73
N VAL A 231 -8.71 -9.21 -15.61
CA VAL A 231 -7.53 -9.37 -14.77
C VAL A 231 -6.36 -9.90 -15.58
N GLU A 232 -5.33 -9.09 -15.70
CA GLU A 232 -4.02 -9.47 -16.21
C GLU A 232 -3.11 -9.84 -15.02
N SER A 233 -2.46 -11.02 -15.07
CA SER A 233 -1.64 -11.53 -13.98
C SER A 233 -0.20 -11.72 -14.39
N HIS A 234 0.73 -11.24 -13.55
CA HIS A 234 2.18 -11.38 -13.71
C HIS A 234 2.82 -11.98 -12.45
N VAL A 235 3.98 -12.60 -12.63
CA VAL A 235 4.83 -13.09 -11.55
C VAL A 235 6.22 -12.50 -11.72
N ILE A 236 6.80 -11.99 -10.65
CA ILE A 236 8.16 -11.47 -10.57
C ILE A 236 8.92 -12.29 -9.53
N ASP A 237 10.18 -12.59 -9.78
CA ASP A 237 11.02 -13.33 -8.83
C ASP A 237 11.13 -12.63 -7.48
N GLY A 238 11.42 -13.42 -6.43
CA GLY A 238 11.61 -12.96 -5.07
C GLY A 238 10.36 -13.03 -4.19
N ASP A 239 10.45 -12.36 -3.06
CA ASP A 239 9.45 -12.30 -2.00
C ASP A 239 8.71 -10.94 -1.95
N HIS A 240 7.86 -10.79 -0.93
CA HIS A 240 7.02 -9.62 -0.67
C HIS A 240 7.78 -8.29 -0.63
N HIS A 241 9.02 -8.27 -0.15
CA HIS A 241 9.86 -7.07 -0.02
C HIS A 241 10.85 -6.94 -1.18
N SER A 242 11.49 -8.03 -1.59
CA SER A 242 12.51 -8.02 -2.65
C SER A 242 11.95 -7.69 -4.04
N ILE A 243 10.63 -7.80 -4.25
CA ILE A 243 9.96 -7.33 -5.48
C ILE A 243 10.15 -5.82 -5.71
N TRP A 244 10.48 -5.05 -4.66
CA TRP A 244 10.72 -3.60 -4.68
C TRP A 244 12.20 -3.22 -4.82
N THR A 245 13.10 -4.17 -5.02
CA THR A 245 14.55 -3.93 -5.05
C THR A 245 15.22 -4.49 -6.30
N GLY A 246 16.39 -3.96 -6.63
CA GLY A 246 17.26 -4.50 -7.67
C GLY A 246 16.58 -4.69 -9.03
N THR A 247 16.83 -5.83 -9.68
CA THR A 247 16.28 -6.20 -10.99
C THR A 247 14.77 -6.44 -10.96
N ASN A 248 14.22 -6.84 -9.81
CA ASN A 248 12.79 -7.06 -9.64
C ASN A 248 12.02 -5.73 -9.73
N LEU A 249 12.53 -4.67 -9.09
CA LEU A 249 11.96 -3.33 -9.20
C LEU A 249 12.00 -2.81 -10.64
N ILE A 250 13.06 -3.08 -11.40
CA ILE A 250 13.15 -2.71 -12.81
C ILE A 250 12.06 -3.42 -13.63
N THR A 251 11.86 -4.71 -13.39
CA THR A 251 10.82 -5.52 -14.06
C THR A 251 9.42 -5.02 -13.68
N LEU A 252 9.16 -4.79 -12.38
CA LEU A 252 7.92 -4.23 -11.85
C LEU A 252 7.61 -2.89 -12.51
N SER A 253 8.59 -1.98 -12.54
CA SER A 253 8.43 -0.64 -13.09
C SER A 253 8.11 -0.66 -14.58
N ARG A 254 8.71 -1.57 -15.34
CA ARG A 254 8.42 -1.76 -16.77
C ARG A 254 6.97 -2.22 -16.97
N LEU A 255 6.52 -3.24 -16.24
CA LEU A 255 5.13 -3.73 -16.33
C LEU A 255 4.13 -2.62 -16.00
N VAL A 256 4.36 -1.88 -14.93
CA VAL A 256 3.49 -0.77 -14.51
C VAL A 256 3.47 0.33 -15.57
N ARG A 257 4.62 0.76 -16.06
CA ARG A 257 4.72 1.80 -17.09
C ARG A 257 4.00 1.39 -18.37
N ASP A 258 4.31 0.21 -18.91
CA ASP A 258 3.76 -0.26 -20.18
C ASP A 258 2.22 -0.37 -20.10
N ARG A 259 1.71 -0.82 -18.94
CA ARG A 259 0.25 -0.95 -18.71
C ARG A 259 -0.44 0.40 -18.51
N LEU A 260 0.21 1.35 -17.83
CA LEU A 260 -0.28 2.73 -17.72
C LEU A 260 -0.40 3.39 -19.08
N GLU A 261 0.63 3.27 -19.93
CA GLU A 261 0.62 3.83 -21.29
C GLU A 261 -0.55 3.30 -22.12
N LEU A 262 -0.79 1.99 -22.08
CA LEU A 262 -1.93 1.37 -22.77
C LEU A 262 -3.29 1.89 -22.24
N ALA A 263 -3.43 1.97 -20.92
CA ALA A 263 -4.68 2.41 -20.30
C ALA A 263 -4.97 3.89 -20.59
N GLN A 264 -3.95 4.75 -20.56
CA GLN A 264 -4.05 6.18 -20.87
C GLN A 264 -4.37 6.43 -22.34
N ALA A 265 -3.76 5.67 -23.27
CA ALA A 265 -4.06 5.77 -24.70
C ALA A 265 -5.51 5.34 -25.01
N GLY A 266 -6.05 4.35 -24.32
CA GLY A 266 -7.42 3.89 -24.49
C GLY A 266 -8.50 4.87 -24.01
N VAL A 267 -8.17 5.80 -23.10
CA VAL A 267 -9.09 6.86 -22.66
C VAL A 267 -9.16 7.99 -23.66
N VAL A 268 -8.04 8.34 -24.29
CA VAL A 268 -7.97 9.41 -25.32
C VAL A 268 -8.72 9.03 -26.60
N ALA A 269 -8.87 7.74 -26.87
CA ALA A 269 -9.52 7.21 -28.07
C ALA A 269 -11.05 7.04 -27.97
N ARG A 270 -11.66 7.33 -26.82
CA ARG A 270 -13.12 7.29 -26.57
C ARG A 270 -13.70 8.68 -26.41
#